data_05d45f427fdd4be5e7a346789f9e4d61
#
_entry.id   05d45f427fdd4be5e7a346789f9e4d61
#
_cell.length_a   1.000
_cell.length_b   1.000
_cell.length_c   1.000
_cell.angle_alpha   90.00
_cell.angle_beta   90.00
_cell.angle_gamma   90.00
#
_symmetry.space_group_name_H-M   'P 1'
#
loop_
_entity.id
_entity.type
_entity.pdbx_description
1 polymer ?
#
loop_
_entity_poly.entity_id
_entity_poly.type
_entity_poly.pdbx_seq_one_letter_code
_entity_poly.pdbx_strand_id
1 'polypeptide(L)'
;GVNLGNLYARDGDITLDASGRLTVNNSLATGAVTAKGQGVTLTGDHKAGGNLSVSSRRDIVLSNGTLNSDKDLSLTAGGRITQQNEKLTAGRDVTLAAKNITQDTASQINAARDIVTVASDTLTTQGQITAGQNLTASATTLTQDGILLAKSHAGLNAGTLNNSGAVQGATLTLGSTTLSNSGSLLSGGPLTMNTRDFTQSGRTGAKGKVDIMASGKLTSTGLLVSDDALVLKAQDVTQNGVLSGGKGLTVSAQTLSSGKKSVTHSDAAMTLNVTTVALDGETSAGDTLRVQADKLSTAAGAQLQSGKNLSINARDARLAGTQAAQQTMVVNASEKLTHSG
;
A
#
# COMPACT_ATOMS: atom_id res chain seq x y z
N GLY A 1 -40.52 -4.57 9.53
CA GLY A 1 -39.24 -5.09 9.97
C GLY A 1 -39.37 -6.14 11.03
N VAL A 2 -38.36 -6.97 11.20
CA VAL A 2 -38.30 -8.03 12.21
C VAL A 2 -37.21 -7.64 13.21
N ASN A 3 -37.56 -7.59 14.51
CA ASN A 3 -36.63 -7.29 15.58
C ASN A 3 -36.56 -8.49 16.51
N LEU A 4 -35.40 -9.06 16.71
CA LEU A 4 -35.15 -10.25 17.51
C LEU A 4 -34.13 -9.92 18.62
N GLY A 5 -34.38 -10.46 19.81
CA GLY A 5 -33.52 -10.32 20.98
C GLY A 5 -32.38 -11.33 20.97
N ASN A 6 -32.42 -12.27 21.92
CA ASN A 6 -31.38 -13.27 22.08
C ASN A 6 -31.83 -14.60 21.46
N LEU A 7 -31.00 -15.16 20.60
CA LEU A 7 -31.29 -16.40 19.88
C LEU A 7 -30.26 -17.48 20.21
N TYR A 8 -30.74 -18.70 20.50
CA TYR A 8 -29.87 -19.83 20.81
C TYR A 8 -30.27 -21.08 20.02
N ALA A 9 -29.30 -21.70 19.38
CA ALA A 9 -29.42 -23.04 18.83
C ALA A 9 -28.36 -23.94 19.47
N ARG A 10 -28.75 -24.84 20.37
CA ARG A 10 -27.82 -25.67 21.13
C ARG A 10 -27.19 -26.79 20.30
N ASP A 11 -27.95 -27.34 19.35
CA ASP A 11 -27.53 -28.45 18.51
C ASP A 11 -27.92 -28.18 17.04
N GLY A 12 -27.41 -27.12 16.45
CA GLY A 12 -27.72 -26.84 15.07
C GLY A 12 -27.53 -25.40 14.67
N ASP A 13 -28.27 -24.99 13.65
CA ASP A 13 -28.09 -23.70 12.96
C ASP A 13 -29.17 -22.70 13.41
N ILE A 14 -28.84 -21.42 13.22
CA ILE A 14 -29.80 -20.31 13.22
C ILE A 14 -29.89 -19.80 11.79
N THR A 15 -31.09 -19.83 11.23
CA THR A 15 -31.38 -19.29 9.91
C THR A 15 -32.47 -18.23 10.01
N LEU A 16 -32.15 -17.01 9.63
CA LEU A 16 -33.06 -15.88 9.65
C LEU A 16 -33.21 -15.36 8.22
N ASP A 17 -34.44 -15.31 7.74
CA ASP A 17 -34.77 -14.79 6.41
C ASP A 17 -35.95 -13.83 6.52
N ALA A 18 -35.72 -12.56 6.40
CA ALA A 18 -36.71 -11.51 6.48
C ALA A 18 -36.95 -10.86 5.10
N SER A 19 -38.23 -10.76 4.71
CA SER A 19 -38.60 -10.04 3.49
C SER A 19 -38.39 -8.52 3.60
N GLY A 20 -38.28 -8.01 4.83
CA GLY A 20 -38.01 -6.58 5.11
C GLY A 20 -36.70 -6.40 5.88
N ARG A 21 -36.67 -5.38 6.73
CA ARG A 21 -35.51 -5.12 7.60
C ARG A 21 -35.43 -6.13 8.75
N LEU A 22 -34.23 -6.62 9.03
CA LEU A 22 -33.93 -7.55 10.12
C LEU A 22 -32.99 -6.88 11.11
N THR A 23 -33.34 -6.90 12.40
CA THR A 23 -32.48 -6.46 13.50
C THR A 23 -32.36 -7.61 14.51
N VAL A 24 -31.13 -7.94 14.90
CA VAL A 24 -30.85 -9.01 15.87
C VAL A 24 -29.85 -8.50 16.90
N ASN A 25 -30.15 -8.70 18.20
CA ASN A 25 -29.28 -8.24 19.28
C ASN A 25 -28.15 -9.25 19.59
N ASN A 26 -28.46 -10.51 19.75
CA ASN A 26 -27.48 -11.54 20.03
C ASN A 26 -27.88 -12.88 19.40
N SER A 27 -26.90 -13.66 19.00
CA SER A 27 -27.17 -15.05 18.53
C SER A 27 -26.01 -15.98 18.87
N LEU A 28 -26.34 -17.21 19.21
CA LEU A 28 -25.36 -18.26 19.52
C LEU A 28 -25.86 -19.59 18.94
N ALA A 29 -25.09 -20.16 18.04
CA ALA A 29 -25.36 -21.46 17.46
C ALA A 29 -24.11 -22.36 17.51
N THR A 30 -24.29 -23.64 17.74
CA THR A 30 -23.23 -24.64 17.58
C THR A 30 -22.94 -24.93 16.11
N GLY A 31 -23.94 -24.75 15.26
CA GLY A 31 -23.81 -24.80 13.80
C GLY A 31 -23.61 -23.45 13.16
N ALA A 32 -24.14 -23.29 11.96
CA ALA A 32 -24.05 -22.05 11.19
C ALA A 32 -25.07 -20.99 11.67
N VAL A 33 -24.72 -19.73 11.47
CA VAL A 33 -25.65 -18.59 11.59
C VAL A 33 -25.79 -17.93 10.23
N THR A 34 -27.02 -17.85 9.74
CA THR A 34 -27.35 -17.19 8.47
C THR A 34 -28.41 -16.12 8.71
N ALA A 35 -28.17 -14.88 8.32
CA ALA A 35 -29.10 -13.78 8.42
C ALA A 35 -29.26 -13.08 7.06
N LYS A 36 -30.52 -12.95 6.60
CA LYS A 36 -30.87 -12.28 5.35
C LYS A 36 -31.99 -11.27 5.55
N GLY A 37 -31.93 -10.15 4.81
CA GLY A 37 -32.96 -9.11 4.84
C GLY A 37 -32.81 -8.08 3.76
N GLN A 38 -33.77 -7.12 3.69
CA GLN A 38 -33.63 -5.92 2.86
C GLN A 38 -32.57 -4.96 3.41
N GLY A 39 -32.48 -4.88 4.73
CA GLY A 39 -31.40 -4.29 5.50
C GLY A 39 -31.19 -5.17 6.71
N VAL A 40 -29.96 -5.36 7.17
CA VAL A 40 -29.63 -6.17 8.33
C VAL A 40 -28.84 -5.34 9.33
N THR A 41 -29.32 -5.29 10.56
CA THR A 41 -28.63 -4.64 11.69
C THR A 41 -28.33 -5.69 12.75
N LEU A 42 -27.06 -5.83 13.10
CA LEU A 42 -26.62 -6.72 14.16
C LEU A 42 -25.94 -5.88 15.25
N THR A 43 -26.40 -6.03 16.48
CA THR A 43 -25.80 -5.44 17.67
C THR A 43 -25.45 -6.54 18.65
N GLY A 44 -24.56 -6.26 19.60
CA GLY A 44 -24.18 -7.28 20.58
C GLY A 44 -23.32 -8.39 19.99
N ASP A 45 -23.45 -9.59 20.54
CA ASP A 45 -22.54 -10.70 20.24
C ASP A 45 -23.23 -11.79 19.42
N HIS A 46 -22.61 -12.16 18.31
CA HIS A 46 -23.05 -13.21 17.41
C HIS A 46 -21.95 -14.25 17.25
N LYS A 47 -22.27 -15.51 17.58
CA LYS A 47 -21.29 -16.60 17.48
C LYS A 47 -21.88 -17.80 16.75
N ALA A 48 -21.10 -18.32 15.81
CA ALA A 48 -21.37 -19.53 15.07
C ALA A 48 -20.23 -20.54 15.24
N GLY A 49 -20.54 -21.80 15.60
CA GLY A 49 -19.57 -22.90 15.53
C GLY A 49 -19.28 -23.35 14.11
N GLY A 50 -20.19 -23.06 13.17
CA GLY A 50 -20.00 -23.19 11.73
C GLY A 50 -19.74 -21.82 11.07
N ASN A 51 -20.16 -21.70 9.81
CA ASN A 51 -20.05 -20.42 9.08
C ASN A 51 -21.04 -19.39 9.63
N LEU A 52 -20.62 -18.12 9.61
CA LEU A 52 -21.50 -16.99 9.88
C LEU A 52 -21.65 -16.18 8.60
N SER A 53 -22.88 -16.10 8.08
CA SER A 53 -23.17 -15.44 6.80
C SER A 53 -24.28 -14.42 6.98
N VAL A 54 -24.02 -13.20 6.56
CA VAL A 54 -25.00 -12.11 6.56
C VAL A 54 -25.13 -11.57 5.16
N SER A 55 -26.35 -11.50 4.65
CA SER A 55 -26.62 -10.89 3.35
C SER A 55 -27.75 -9.89 3.42
N SER A 56 -27.59 -8.78 2.74
CA SER A 56 -28.57 -7.71 2.67
C SER A 56 -28.68 -7.19 1.24
N ARG A 57 -29.91 -6.92 0.81
CA ARG A 57 -30.12 -6.23 -0.48
C ARG A 57 -29.72 -4.77 -0.43
N ARG A 58 -29.73 -4.17 0.75
CA ARG A 58 -29.31 -2.78 1.00
C ARG A 58 -28.09 -2.79 1.92
N ASP A 59 -28.24 -2.35 3.14
CA ASP A 59 -27.15 -2.12 4.05
C ASP A 59 -27.04 -3.21 5.12
N ILE A 60 -25.81 -3.47 5.56
CA ILE A 60 -25.49 -4.19 6.78
C ILE A 60 -24.90 -3.18 7.75
N VAL A 61 -25.46 -3.07 8.94
CA VAL A 61 -24.96 -2.25 10.03
C VAL A 61 -24.58 -3.15 11.20
N LEU A 62 -23.33 -3.08 11.60
CA LEU A 62 -22.77 -3.82 12.72
C LEU A 62 -22.33 -2.83 13.79
N SER A 63 -22.77 -3.00 15.02
CA SER A 63 -22.43 -2.06 16.07
C SER A 63 -22.35 -2.67 17.45
N ASN A 64 -21.33 -2.26 18.21
CA ASN A 64 -21.20 -2.50 19.65
C ASN A 64 -21.23 -3.98 20.04
N GLY A 65 -20.37 -4.76 19.42
CA GLY A 65 -20.29 -6.18 19.75
C GLY A 65 -19.29 -6.96 18.93
N THR A 66 -19.62 -8.23 18.69
CA THR A 66 -18.74 -9.17 17.98
C THR A 66 -19.52 -10.02 17.00
N LEU A 67 -18.90 -10.32 15.86
CA LEU A 67 -19.27 -11.43 15.00
C LEU A 67 -18.13 -12.44 15.02
N ASN A 68 -18.39 -13.66 15.47
CA ASN A 68 -17.39 -14.70 15.63
C ASN A 68 -17.85 -15.98 14.93
N SER A 69 -17.10 -16.43 13.95
CA SER A 69 -17.28 -17.73 13.30
C SER A 69 -16.07 -18.63 13.60
N ASP A 70 -16.29 -19.87 13.98
CA ASP A 70 -15.22 -20.85 14.10
C ASP A 70 -14.68 -21.31 12.73
N LYS A 71 -15.43 -21.01 11.66
CA LYS A 71 -15.06 -21.27 10.26
C LYS A 71 -14.98 -19.97 9.47
N ASP A 72 -15.84 -19.79 8.48
CA ASP A 72 -15.82 -18.61 7.61
C ASP A 72 -16.86 -17.57 8.06
N LEU A 73 -16.51 -16.31 7.91
CA LEU A 73 -17.38 -15.17 8.12
C LEU A 73 -17.54 -14.42 6.81
N SER A 74 -18.77 -14.26 6.35
CA SER A 74 -19.10 -13.64 5.07
C SER A 74 -20.19 -12.61 5.23
N LEU A 75 -19.92 -11.38 4.77
CA LEU A 75 -20.88 -10.28 4.75
C LEU A 75 -21.02 -9.79 3.30
N THR A 76 -22.26 -9.77 2.80
CA THR A 76 -22.55 -9.29 1.45
C THR A 76 -23.71 -8.30 1.49
N ALA A 77 -23.49 -7.07 1.05
CA ALA A 77 -24.50 -6.02 0.97
C ALA A 77 -24.58 -5.44 -0.43
N GLY A 78 -25.79 -5.16 -0.90
CA GLY A 78 -25.98 -4.42 -2.15
C GLY A 78 -25.67 -2.94 -2.01
N GLY A 79 -25.80 -2.40 -0.80
CA GLY A 79 -25.46 -1.02 -0.45
C GLY A 79 -24.17 -0.95 0.37
N ARG A 80 -24.29 -0.60 1.64
CA ARG A 80 -23.16 -0.33 2.53
C ARG A 80 -23.00 -1.42 3.58
N ILE A 81 -21.75 -1.76 3.92
CA ILE A 81 -21.39 -2.42 5.17
C ILE A 81 -20.75 -1.36 6.08
N THR A 82 -21.35 -1.16 7.27
CA THR A 82 -20.83 -0.24 8.28
C THR A 82 -20.44 -1.04 9.52
N GLN A 83 -19.20 -0.88 9.96
CA GLN A 83 -18.65 -1.48 11.16
C GLN A 83 -18.32 -0.39 12.17
N GLN A 84 -19.04 -0.38 13.30
CA GLN A 84 -18.90 0.62 14.36
C GLN A 84 -18.66 -0.07 15.69
N ASN A 85 -17.50 0.14 16.30
CA ASN A 85 -17.12 -0.50 17.56
C ASN A 85 -17.46 -1.99 17.55
N GLU A 86 -16.99 -2.68 16.54
CA GLU A 86 -17.34 -4.06 16.25
C GLU A 86 -16.10 -4.88 15.94
N LYS A 87 -16.04 -6.11 16.44
CA LYS A 87 -14.96 -7.04 16.18
C LYS A 87 -15.48 -8.23 15.37
N LEU A 88 -14.91 -8.45 14.20
CA LEU A 88 -15.15 -9.60 13.35
C LEU A 88 -13.99 -10.58 13.51
N THR A 89 -14.31 -11.86 13.77
CA THR A 89 -13.29 -12.90 13.90
C THR A 89 -13.74 -14.17 13.20
N ALA A 90 -12.87 -14.75 12.38
CA ALA A 90 -13.10 -16.04 11.73
C ALA A 90 -11.94 -17.00 12.02
N GLY A 91 -12.30 -18.26 12.28
CA GLY A 91 -11.33 -19.35 12.40
C GLY A 91 -10.69 -19.74 11.07
N ARG A 92 -11.25 -19.31 9.95
CA ARG A 92 -10.69 -19.45 8.60
C ARG A 92 -10.65 -18.09 7.90
N ASP A 93 -11.62 -17.80 7.06
CA ASP A 93 -11.59 -16.65 6.16
C ASP A 93 -12.68 -15.62 6.48
N VAL A 94 -12.39 -14.35 6.26
CA VAL A 94 -13.37 -13.26 6.27
C VAL A 94 -13.50 -12.70 4.87
N THR A 95 -14.74 -12.57 4.40
CA THR A 95 -15.07 -11.96 3.12
C THR A 95 -16.12 -10.88 3.32
N LEU A 96 -15.82 -9.65 2.89
CA LEU A 96 -16.75 -8.53 2.84
C LEU A 96 -16.91 -8.09 1.40
N ALA A 97 -18.16 -7.99 0.94
CA ALA A 97 -18.47 -7.48 -0.40
C ALA A 97 -19.66 -6.53 -0.33
N ALA A 98 -19.50 -5.31 -0.82
CA ALA A 98 -20.54 -4.28 -0.85
C ALA A 98 -20.23 -3.20 -1.89
N LYS A 99 -21.18 -2.27 -2.09
CA LYS A 99 -20.87 -1.04 -2.83
C LYS A 99 -19.90 -0.16 -2.04
N ASN A 100 -20.19 0.06 -0.76
CA ASN A 100 -19.34 0.85 0.14
C ASN A 100 -19.09 0.07 1.43
N ILE A 101 -17.85 0.08 1.91
CA ILE A 101 -17.45 -0.54 3.18
C ILE A 101 -16.78 0.52 4.04
N THR A 102 -17.26 0.70 5.26
CA THR A 102 -16.70 1.65 6.23
C THR A 102 -16.44 0.95 7.55
N GLN A 103 -15.22 1.10 8.04
CA GLN A 103 -14.77 0.60 9.35
C GLN A 103 -14.29 1.78 10.18
N ASP A 104 -14.78 1.94 11.41
CA ASP A 104 -14.33 2.99 12.32
C ASP A 104 -13.04 2.62 13.07
N THR A 105 -12.51 3.56 13.85
CA THR A 105 -11.24 3.40 14.58
C THR A 105 -11.29 2.36 15.70
N ALA A 106 -12.47 2.08 16.25
CA ALA A 106 -12.67 1.13 17.34
C ALA A 106 -12.90 -0.31 16.86
N SER A 107 -13.02 -0.51 15.54
CA SER A 107 -13.37 -1.81 14.96
C SER A 107 -12.14 -2.62 14.54
N GLN A 108 -12.32 -3.96 14.55
CA GLN A 108 -11.30 -4.92 14.14
C GLN A 108 -11.88 -6.00 13.25
N ILE A 109 -11.06 -6.49 12.32
CA ILE A 109 -11.34 -7.68 11.52
C ILE A 109 -10.14 -8.61 11.63
N ASN A 110 -10.35 -9.84 12.08
CA ASN A 110 -9.31 -10.84 12.25
C ASN A 110 -9.73 -12.16 11.59
N ALA A 111 -8.85 -12.71 10.77
CA ALA A 111 -9.02 -14.05 10.21
C ALA A 111 -7.77 -14.89 10.49
N ALA A 112 -7.96 -16.18 10.78
CA ALA A 112 -6.82 -17.09 10.92
C ALA A 112 -6.12 -17.33 9.59
N ARG A 113 -6.82 -17.20 8.45
CA ARG A 113 -6.27 -17.33 7.11
C ARG A 113 -6.42 -16.04 6.32
N ASP A 114 -7.38 -15.97 5.41
CA ASP A 114 -7.47 -14.90 4.43
C ASP A 114 -8.56 -13.90 4.76
N ILE A 115 -8.31 -12.65 4.42
CA ILE A 115 -9.30 -11.58 4.41
C ILE A 115 -9.40 -11.02 3.00
N VAL A 116 -10.63 -10.99 2.48
CA VAL A 116 -10.95 -10.37 1.20
C VAL A 116 -12.01 -9.30 1.42
N THR A 117 -11.70 -8.06 1.07
CA THR A 117 -12.64 -6.94 1.09
C THR A 117 -12.79 -6.37 -0.30
N VAL A 118 -14.01 -6.36 -0.82
CA VAL A 118 -14.32 -5.87 -2.16
C VAL A 118 -15.43 -4.83 -2.05
N ALA A 119 -15.11 -3.59 -2.37
CA ALA A 119 -16.10 -2.53 -2.52
C ALA A 119 -16.13 -2.10 -3.99
N SER A 120 -17.33 -2.07 -4.58
CA SER A 120 -17.43 -1.62 -5.97
C SER A 120 -17.25 -0.10 -6.11
N ASP A 121 -17.38 0.65 -5.03
CA ASP A 121 -17.18 2.10 -5.00
C ASP A 121 -16.10 2.47 -3.95
N THR A 122 -16.45 2.60 -2.67
CA THR A 122 -15.52 3.07 -1.64
C THR A 122 -15.23 2.04 -0.56
N LEU A 123 -13.98 1.96 -0.14
CA LEU A 123 -13.54 1.23 1.04
C LEU A 123 -12.77 2.19 1.95
N THR A 124 -13.30 2.43 3.14
CA THR A 124 -12.65 3.27 4.15
C THR A 124 -12.38 2.44 5.40
N THR A 125 -11.11 2.32 5.78
CA THR A 125 -10.67 1.54 6.93
C THR A 125 -9.89 2.42 7.89
N GLN A 126 -10.37 2.52 9.11
CA GLN A 126 -9.75 3.33 10.17
C GLN A 126 -9.33 2.50 11.39
N GLY A 127 -9.80 1.27 11.49
CA GLY A 127 -9.48 0.34 12.56
C GLY A 127 -8.33 -0.60 12.19
N GLN A 128 -8.40 -1.85 12.69
CA GLN A 128 -7.40 -2.88 12.43
C GLN A 128 -7.98 -4.00 11.59
N ILE A 129 -7.22 -4.45 10.59
CA ILE A 129 -7.54 -5.63 9.79
C ILE A 129 -6.30 -6.52 9.77
N THR A 130 -6.41 -7.73 10.32
CA THR A 130 -5.29 -8.66 10.47
C THR A 130 -5.63 -10.01 9.88
N ALA A 131 -4.91 -10.41 8.85
CA ALA A 131 -5.01 -11.73 8.23
C ALA A 131 -3.83 -12.62 8.65
N GLY A 132 -4.13 -13.85 9.05
CA GLY A 132 -3.09 -14.84 9.38
C GLY A 132 -2.32 -15.34 8.17
N GLN A 133 -2.86 -15.15 6.96
CA GLN A 133 -2.20 -15.45 5.69
C GLN A 133 -2.31 -14.23 4.77
N ASN A 134 -3.28 -14.21 3.87
CA ASN A 134 -3.37 -13.18 2.83
C ASN A 134 -4.46 -12.16 3.13
N LEU A 135 -4.20 -10.91 2.77
CA LEU A 135 -5.17 -9.83 2.82
C LEU A 135 -5.25 -9.20 1.43
N THR A 136 -6.46 -9.17 0.88
CA THR A 136 -6.74 -8.52 -0.41
C THR A 136 -7.83 -7.50 -0.22
N ALA A 137 -7.59 -6.27 -0.65
CA ALA A 137 -8.57 -5.19 -0.62
C ALA A 137 -8.66 -4.53 -1.99
N SER A 138 -9.89 -4.34 -2.48
CA SER A 138 -10.13 -3.67 -3.76
C SER A 138 -11.31 -2.72 -3.68
N ALA A 139 -11.20 -1.58 -4.35
CA ALA A 139 -12.24 -0.56 -4.45
C ALA A 139 -11.97 0.37 -5.64
N THR A 140 -12.93 1.20 -6.02
CA THR A 140 -12.67 2.35 -6.88
C THR A 140 -11.84 3.39 -6.12
N THR A 141 -12.23 3.69 -4.87
CA THR A 141 -11.45 4.53 -3.96
C THR A 141 -11.22 3.80 -2.65
N LEU A 142 -9.96 3.58 -2.30
CA LEU A 142 -9.56 2.97 -1.05
C LEU A 142 -8.86 4.02 -0.18
N THR A 143 -9.41 4.28 1.00
CA THR A 143 -8.82 5.16 2.02
C THR A 143 -8.47 4.33 3.25
N GLN A 144 -7.18 4.21 3.52
CA GLN A 144 -6.64 3.41 4.60
C GLN A 144 -5.97 4.33 5.62
N ASP A 145 -6.63 4.52 6.77
CA ASP A 145 -6.14 5.37 7.85
C ASP A 145 -5.80 4.57 9.11
N GLY A 146 -6.12 3.27 9.14
CA GLY A 146 -5.87 2.36 10.25
C GLY A 146 -4.63 1.49 10.05
N ILE A 147 -4.76 0.20 10.38
CA ILE A 147 -3.69 -0.80 10.27
C ILE A 147 -4.20 -1.98 9.45
N LEU A 148 -3.52 -2.28 8.36
CA LEU A 148 -3.69 -3.51 7.58
C LEU A 148 -2.45 -4.38 7.75
N LEU A 149 -2.63 -5.59 8.26
CA LEU A 149 -1.53 -6.53 8.47
C LEU A 149 -1.89 -7.88 7.87
N ALA A 150 -1.03 -8.38 6.99
CA ALA A 150 -1.05 -9.75 6.50
C ALA A 150 0.24 -10.47 6.91
N LYS A 151 0.13 -11.66 7.47
CA LYS A 151 1.34 -12.44 7.81
C LYS A 151 2.03 -13.00 6.58
N SER A 152 1.31 -13.19 5.48
CA SER A 152 1.87 -13.58 4.18
C SER A 152 1.78 -12.42 3.21
N HIS A 153 0.81 -12.41 2.33
CA HIS A 153 0.71 -11.42 1.26
C HIS A 153 -0.37 -10.37 1.53
N ALA A 154 -0.02 -9.10 1.38
CA ALA A 154 -0.97 -8.01 1.32
C ALA A 154 -1.05 -7.45 -0.10
N GLY A 155 -2.25 -7.44 -0.67
CA GLY A 155 -2.54 -6.91 -2.00
C GLY A 155 -3.63 -5.84 -1.94
N LEU A 156 -3.33 -4.63 -2.36
CA LEU A 156 -4.28 -3.52 -2.45
C LEU A 156 -4.41 -3.07 -3.89
N ASN A 157 -5.64 -2.97 -4.37
CA ASN A 157 -5.94 -2.52 -5.73
C ASN A 157 -7.10 -1.54 -5.73
N ALA A 158 -6.88 -0.35 -6.27
CA ALA A 158 -7.91 0.68 -6.35
C ALA A 158 -7.66 1.63 -7.51
N GLY A 159 -8.69 2.33 -7.96
CA GLY A 159 -8.50 3.47 -8.86
C GLY A 159 -7.69 4.56 -8.17
N THR A 160 -8.15 4.97 -6.99
CA THR A 160 -7.43 5.90 -6.09
C THR A 160 -7.15 5.17 -4.77
N LEU A 161 -5.88 5.13 -4.37
CA LEU A 161 -5.43 4.54 -3.13
C LEU A 161 -4.76 5.61 -2.26
N ASN A 162 -5.35 5.87 -1.10
CA ASN A 162 -4.82 6.82 -0.11
C ASN A 162 -4.47 6.07 1.17
N ASN A 163 -3.21 6.09 1.56
CA ASN A 163 -2.77 5.50 2.82
C ASN A 163 -2.16 6.57 3.74
N SER A 164 -2.80 6.80 4.87
CA SER A 164 -2.26 7.60 5.97
C SER A 164 -1.92 6.74 7.20
N GLY A 165 -2.35 5.47 7.20
CA GLY A 165 -2.11 4.51 8.27
C GLY A 165 -0.89 3.63 7.98
N ALA A 166 -0.98 2.36 8.36
CA ALA A 166 0.07 1.38 8.17
C ALA A 166 -0.44 0.16 7.40
N VAL A 167 0.30 -0.22 6.38
CA VAL A 167 0.08 -1.46 5.63
C VAL A 167 1.35 -2.29 5.72
N GLN A 168 1.23 -3.55 6.14
CA GLN A 168 2.36 -4.45 6.27
C GLN A 168 2.01 -5.87 5.80
N GLY A 169 2.93 -6.47 5.07
CA GLY A 169 2.87 -7.88 4.66
C GLY A 169 4.27 -8.49 4.59
N ALA A 170 4.38 -9.82 4.57
CA ALA A 170 5.63 -10.48 4.22
C ALA A 170 5.99 -10.19 2.76
N THR A 171 5.00 -10.06 1.90
CA THR A 171 5.08 -9.45 0.57
C THR A 171 3.97 -8.43 0.41
N LEU A 172 4.21 -7.37 -0.38
CA LEU A 172 3.25 -6.29 -0.58
C LEU A 172 3.14 -5.97 -2.06
N THR A 173 1.91 -5.98 -2.58
CA THR A 173 1.60 -5.59 -3.96
C THR A 173 0.55 -4.49 -3.96
N LEU A 174 0.83 -3.41 -4.67
CA LEU A 174 -0.04 -2.25 -4.78
C LEU A 174 -0.31 -1.94 -6.24
N GLY A 175 -1.58 -1.80 -6.59
CA GLY A 175 -2.03 -1.40 -7.93
C GLY A 175 -3.02 -0.25 -7.85
N SER A 176 -2.83 0.80 -8.66
CA SER A 176 -3.76 1.94 -8.69
C SER A 176 -3.52 2.82 -9.90
N THR A 177 -4.44 3.74 -10.17
CA THR A 177 -4.20 4.87 -11.07
C THR A 177 -3.47 5.98 -10.32
N THR A 178 -3.94 6.31 -9.12
CA THR A 178 -3.31 7.32 -8.24
C THR A 178 -3.07 6.70 -6.88
N LEU A 179 -1.83 6.82 -6.38
CA LEU A 179 -1.44 6.35 -5.06
C LEU A 179 -0.81 7.49 -4.27
N SER A 180 -1.36 7.76 -3.09
CA SER A 180 -0.79 8.68 -2.11
C SER A 180 -0.45 7.95 -0.83
N ASN A 181 0.77 8.07 -0.37
CA ASN A 181 1.21 7.50 0.90
C ASN A 181 1.81 8.57 1.80
N SER A 182 1.08 8.92 2.86
CA SER A 182 1.59 9.75 3.96
C SER A 182 1.90 8.94 5.21
N GLY A 183 1.46 7.67 5.26
CA GLY A 183 1.73 6.72 6.33
C GLY A 183 2.87 5.78 6.01
N SER A 184 2.67 4.49 6.25
CA SER A 184 3.68 3.45 6.05
C SER A 184 3.17 2.34 5.14
N LEU A 185 3.99 1.98 4.15
CA LEU A 185 3.83 0.80 3.31
C LEU A 185 5.09 -0.04 3.48
N LEU A 186 5.00 -1.17 4.18
CA LEU A 186 6.16 -1.97 4.58
C LEU A 186 6.01 -3.43 4.15
N SER A 187 7.06 -3.98 3.59
CA SER A 187 7.13 -5.39 3.21
C SER A 187 8.32 -6.08 3.90
N GLY A 188 8.07 -7.26 4.45
CA GLY A 188 9.14 -8.11 4.99
C GLY A 188 9.98 -8.79 3.91
N GLY A 189 9.51 -8.83 2.69
CA GLY A 189 10.16 -9.33 1.48
C GLY A 189 10.00 -8.31 0.35
N PRO A 190 9.67 -8.76 -0.88
CA PRO A 190 9.48 -7.84 -2.01
C PRO A 190 8.28 -6.90 -1.82
N LEU A 191 8.41 -5.69 -2.37
CA LEU A 191 7.32 -4.73 -2.56
C LEU A 191 7.24 -4.41 -4.05
N THR A 192 6.07 -4.60 -4.63
CA THR A 192 5.79 -4.29 -6.03
C THR A 192 4.66 -3.28 -6.11
N MET A 193 4.88 -2.18 -6.82
CA MET A 193 3.90 -1.13 -7.03
C MET A 193 3.76 -0.85 -8.51
N ASN A 194 2.52 -0.79 -8.98
CA ASN A 194 2.18 -0.40 -10.33
C ASN A 194 1.07 0.65 -10.28
N THR A 195 1.39 1.87 -10.69
CA THR A 195 0.47 3.01 -10.64
C THR A 195 0.77 3.97 -11.79
N ARG A 196 -0.12 4.92 -12.07
CA ARG A 196 0.22 6.03 -12.94
C ARG A 196 0.96 7.10 -12.16
N ASP A 197 0.39 7.60 -11.08
CA ASP A 197 0.98 8.67 -10.29
C ASP A 197 1.17 8.21 -8.84
N PHE A 198 2.36 8.40 -8.32
CA PHE A 198 2.72 8.08 -6.94
C PHE A 198 3.23 9.30 -6.20
N THR A 199 2.55 9.69 -5.14
CA THR A 199 2.98 10.74 -4.21
C THR A 199 3.33 10.12 -2.86
N GLN A 200 4.57 10.31 -2.44
CA GLN A 200 5.14 9.70 -1.25
C GLN A 200 5.65 10.78 -0.30
N SER A 201 5.01 10.94 0.85
CA SER A 201 5.48 11.83 1.92
C SER A 201 5.79 11.08 3.22
N GLY A 202 5.28 9.85 3.37
CA GLY A 202 5.54 8.97 4.49
C GLY A 202 6.72 8.03 4.25
N ARG A 203 6.51 6.75 4.54
CA ARG A 203 7.52 5.70 4.37
C ARG A 203 7.02 4.58 3.48
N THR A 204 7.81 4.24 2.48
CA THR A 204 7.64 3.02 1.68
C THR A 204 8.94 2.25 1.76
N GLY A 205 8.88 1.00 2.21
CA GLY A 205 10.09 0.23 2.41
C GLY A 205 9.89 -1.28 2.35
N ALA A 206 10.96 -1.99 2.06
CA ALA A 206 10.98 -3.44 2.03
C ALA A 206 12.35 -3.99 2.46
N LYS A 207 12.35 -5.16 3.06
CA LYS A 207 13.58 -5.94 3.27
C LYS A 207 14.04 -6.62 1.99
N GLY A 208 13.12 -6.96 1.09
CA GLY A 208 13.41 -7.43 -0.26
C GLY A 208 13.44 -6.31 -1.29
N LYS A 209 13.47 -6.69 -2.56
CA LYS A 209 13.47 -5.75 -3.69
C LYS A 209 12.22 -4.86 -3.66
N VAL A 210 12.41 -3.57 -3.87
CA VAL A 210 11.35 -2.61 -4.17
C VAL A 210 11.35 -2.34 -5.67
N ASP A 211 10.24 -2.65 -6.32
CA ASP A 211 10.03 -2.43 -7.76
C ASP A 211 8.80 -1.55 -7.95
N ILE A 212 9.02 -0.32 -8.37
CA ILE A 212 7.96 0.67 -8.56
C ILE A 212 7.92 1.09 -10.02
N MET A 213 6.76 0.91 -10.63
CA MET A 213 6.42 1.46 -11.93
C MET A 213 5.33 2.53 -11.75
N ALA A 214 5.70 3.78 -12.02
CA ALA A 214 4.76 4.90 -12.11
C ALA A 214 4.78 5.41 -13.56
N SER A 215 3.75 5.07 -14.35
CA SER A 215 3.72 5.43 -15.76
C SER A 215 3.61 6.94 -16.02
N GLY A 216 3.23 7.71 -15.02
CA GLY A 216 3.20 9.17 -14.99
C GLY A 216 4.26 9.73 -14.04
N LYS A 217 3.82 10.32 -12.92
CA LYS A 217 4.69 11.06 -11.99
C LYS A 217 4.97 10.25 -10.73
N LEU A 218 6.22 10.29 -10.29
CA LEU A 218 6.64 9.87 -8.96
C LEU A 218 7.20 11.09 -8.22
N THR A 219 6.53 11.48 -7.13
CA THR A 219 6.96 12.61 -6.29
C THR A 219 7.20 12.09 -4.88
N SER A 220 8.42 12.22 -4.38
CA SER A 220 8.80 11.75 -3.04
C SER A 220 9.43 12.86 -2.21
N THR A 221 8.85 13.10 -1.04
CA THR A 221 9.42 13.94 0.01
C THR A 221 9.74 13.14 1.27
N GLY A 222 9.33 11.88 1.32
CA GLY A 222 9.52 10.97 2.45
C GLY A 222 10.67 9.99 2.23
N LEU A 223 10.51 8.77 2.80
CA LEU A 223 11.50 7.70 2.75
C LEU A 223 11.03 6.61 1.80
N LEU A 224 11.86 6.27 0.83
CA LEU A 224 11.67 5.16 -0.09
C LEU A 224 12.94 4.30 -0.06
N VAL A 225 12.85 3.14 0.60
CA VAL A 225 14.01 2.36 1.01
C VAL A 225 13.84 0.88 0.71
N SER A 226 14.87 0.26 0.19
CA SER A 226 14.98 -1.20 0.06
C SER A 226 16.27 -1.68 0.72
N ASP A 227 16.22 -2.74 1.49
CA ASP A 227 17.44 -3.41 1.97
C ASP A 227 18.12 -4.23 0.87
N ASP A 228 17.38 -4.52 -0.21
CA ASP A 228 17.87 -5.14 -1.44
C ASP A 228 17.96 -4.08 -2.55
N ALA A 229 17.60 -4.42 -3.78
CA ALA A 229 17.59 -3.46 -4.88
C ALA A 229 16.34 -2.57 -4.86
N LEU A 230 16.53 -1.28 -5.15
CA LEU A 230 15.47 -0.31 -5.40
C LEU A 230 15.44 0.00 -6.90
N VAL A 231 14.32 -0.31 -7.55
CA VAL A 231 14.12 -0.07 -8.98
C VAL A 231 12.91 0.84 -9.17
N LEU A 232 13.12 2.00 -9.74
CA LEU A 232 12.10 3.00 -10.05
C LEU A 232 12.02 3.20 -11.56
N LYS A 233 10.82 3.08 -12.11
CA LYS A 233 10.50 3.44 -13.49
C LYS A 233 9.35 4.44 -13.46
N ALA A 234 9.53 5.60 -14.06
CA ALA A 234 8.50 6.63 -14.15
C ALA A 234 8.69 7.48 -15.39
N GLN A 235 7.69 8.28 -15.74
CA GLN A 235 7.87 9.33 -16.74
C GLN A 235 8.65 10.49 -16.10
N ASP A 236 8.15 11.01 -14.99
CA ASP A 236 8.78 12.13 -14.28
C ASP A 236 9.02 11.77 -12.82
N VAL A 237 10.24 11.96 -12.33
CA VAL A 237 10.60 11.74 -10.94
C VAL A 237 11.02 13.07 -10.31
N THR A 238 10.36 13.43 -9.23
CA THR A 238 10.75 14.56 -8.36
C THR A 238 11.12 13.99 -6.99
N GLN A 239 12.38 14.10 -6.63
CA GLN A 239 12.95 13.52 -5.43
C GLN A 239 13.42 14.60 -4.47
N ASN A 240 12.70 14.80 -3.38
CA ASN A 240 13.03 15.78 -2.34
C ASN A 240 13.22 15.13 -0.95
N GLY A 241 13.12 13.82 -0.86
CA GLY A 241 13.30 13.03 0.35
C GLY A 241 14.53 12.14 0.29
N VAL A 242 14.36 10.88 0.67
CA VAL A 242 15.41 9.86 0.65
C VAL A 242 14.99 8.70 -0.25
N LEU A 243 15.84 8.38 -1.22
CA LEU A 243 15.82 7.11 -1.96
C LEU A 243 17.04 6.30 -1.55
N SER A 244 16.85 5.06 -1.12
CA SER A 244 17.98 4.21 -0.70
C SER A 244 17.80 2.77 -1.13
N GLY A 245 18.82 2.22 -1.78
CA GLY A 245 18.89 0.81 -2.16
C GLY A 245 20.12 0.13 -1.56
N GLY A 246 19.91 -0.92 -0.76
CA GLY A 246 21.00 -1.62 -0.08
C GLY A 246 21.89 -2.43 -1.02
N LYS A 247 21.33 -3.04 -2.07
CA LYS A 247 22.08 -3.84 -3.05
C LYS A 247 22.06 -3.25 -4.46
N GLY A 248 21.60 -2.02 -4.59
CA GLY A 248 21.57 -1.31 -5.86
C GLY A 248 20.39 -0.36 -5.94
N LEU A 249 20.54 0.67 -6.77
CA LEU A 249 19.48 1.62 -7.08
C LEU A 249 19.50 1.89 -8.56
N THR A 250 18.34 1.75 -9.20
CA THR A 250 18.16 2.07 -10.61
C THR A 250 16.97 2.99 -10.78
N VAL A 251 17.17 4.11 -11.45
CA VAL A 251 16.09 5.03 -11.86
C VAL A 251 16.06 5.10 -13.38
N SER A 252 14.90 4.80 -13.97
CA SER A 252 14.65 4.98 -15.40
C SER A 252 13.48 5.92 -15.59
N ALA A 253 13.70 7.04 -16.25
CA ALA A 253 12.69 8.09 -16.41
C ALA A 253 12.94 8.97 -17.63
N GLN A 254 11.94 9.78 -18.01
CA GLN A 254 12.15 10.89 -18.95
C GLN A 254 12.80 12.07 -18.23
N THR A 255 12.35 12.38 -17.02
CA THR A 255 12.92 13.45 -16.21
C THR A 255 13.20 12.97 -14.78
N LEU A 256 14.28 13.42 -14.22
CA LEU A 256 14.62 13.29 -12.80
C LEU A 256 15.08 14.63 -12.27
N SER A 257 14.39 15.12 -11.26
CA SER A 257 14.78 16.32 -10.52
C SER A 257 14.94 15.96 -9.05
N SER A 258 16.08 16.29 -8.47
CA SER A 258 16.31 16.16 -7.04
C SER A 258 16.52 17.50 -6.37
N GLY A 259 16.00 17.64 -5.15
CA GLY A 259 16.06 18.88 -4.40
C GLY A 259 17.31 19.00 -3.52
N LYS A 260 17.53 20.19 -3.01
CA LYS A 260 18.74 20.56 -2.24
C LYS A 260 18.99 19.71 -0.99
N LYS A 261 17.92 19.24 -0.34
CA LYS A 261 18.02 18.41 0.88
C LYS A 261 17.82 16.93 0.60
N SER A 262 17.70 16.55 -0.67
CA SER A 262 17.46 15.15 -1.03
C SER A 262 18.72 14.31 -0.86
N VAL A 263 18.49 13.04 -0.55
CA VAL A 263 19.52 11.99 -0.53
C VAL A 263 19.08 10.88 -1.45
N THR A 264 19.88 10.58 -2.45
CA THR A 264 19.72 9.45 -3.34
C THR A 264 20.94 8.55 -3.17
N HIS A 265 20.77 7.40 -2.57
CA HIS A 265 21.88 6.57 -2.12
C HIS A 265 21.72 5.11 -2.52
N SER A 266 22.84 4.48 -2.83
CA SER A 266 22.94 3.02 -2.93
C SER A 266 24.18 2.56 -2.19
N ASP A 267 24.05 1.51 -1.38
CA ASP A 267 25.22 0.88 -0.75
C ASP A 267 26.09 0.14 -1.77
N ALA A 268 25.51 -0.21 -2.92
CA ALA A 268 26.18 -0.85 -4.04
C ALA A 268 26.23 0.09 -5.27
N ALA A 269 25.99 -0.44 -6.46
CA ALA A 269 25.96 0.38 -7.67
C ALA A 269 24.67 1.20 -7.79
N MET A 270 24.78 2.35 -8.45
CA MET A 270 23.63 3.18 -8.82
C MET A 270 23.67 3.45 -10.33
N THR A 271 22.51 3.34 -10.97
CA THR A 271 22.34 3.65 -12.38
C THR A 271 21.15 4.61 -12.55
N LEU A 272 21.42 5.74 -13.16
CA LEU A 272 20.41 6.72 -13.56
C LEU A 272 20.33 6.74 -15.09
N ASN A 273 19.28 6.14 -15.65
CA ASN A 273 18.95 6.13 -17.08
C ASN A 273 17.82 7.12 -17.32
N VAL A 274 18.14 8.37 -17.57
CA VAL A 274 17.14 9.44 -17.58
C VAL A 274 17.46 10.41 -18.71
N THR A 275 16.44 10.80 -19.48
CA THR A 275 16.65 11.71 -20.62
C THR A 275 17.11 13.09 -20.15
N THR A 276 16.41 13.68 -19.18
CA THR A 276 16.77 15.00 -18.62
C THR A 276 16.94 14.90 -17.11
N VAL A 277 18.13 15.20 -16.62
CA VAL A 277 18.50 15.07 -15.21
C VAL A 277 18.89 16.43 -14.65
N ALA A 278 18.30 16.82 -13.53
CA ALA A 278 18.68 17.99 -12.75
C ALA A 278 18.89 17.56 -11.30
N LEU A 279 20.13 17.52 -10.85
CA LEU A 279 20.50 17.05 -9.50
C LEU A 279 20.91 18.20 -8.60
N ASP A 280 20.33 18.25 -7.43
CA ASP A 280 20.77 19.00 -6.27
C ASP A 280 20.83 18.01 -5.08
N GLY A 281 21.36 18.41 -3.92
CA GLY A 281 21.53 17.52 -2.79
C GLY A 281 22.58 16.45 -3.02
N GLU A 282 22.42 15.31 -2.36
CA GLU A 282 23.38 14.20 -2.38
C GLU A 282 22.92 13.07 -3.30
N THR A 283 23.83 12.62 -4.17
CA THR A 283 23.69 11.41 -4.98
C THR A 283 24.95 10.57 -4.80
N SER A 284 24.85 9.42 -4.13
CA SER A 284 26.02 8.63 -3.75
C SER A 284 25.82 7.13 -3.95
N ALA A 285 26.85 6.46 -4.42
CA ALA A 285 26.90 5.02 -4.56
C ALA A 285 28.13 4.46 -3.83
N GLY A 286 27.96 3.38 -3.09
CA GLY A 286 29.08 2.68 -2.44
C GLY A 286 30.02 1.98 -3.43
N ASP A 287 29.52 1.66 -4.62
CA ASP A 287 30.28 1.10 -5.74
C ASP A 287 30.27 2.11 -6.90
N THR A 288 29.94 1.69 -8.10
CA THR A 288 29.92 2.55 -9.29
C THR A 288 28.63 3.38 -9.37
N LEU A 289 28.78 4.68 -9.62
CA LEU A 289 27.69 5.58 -10.00
C LEU A 289 27.74 5.81 -11.51
N ARG A 290 26.68 5.42 -12.20
CA ARG A 290 26.53 5.62 -13.64
C ARG A 290 25.36 6.54 -13.95
N VAL A 291 25.59 7.60 -14.67
CA VAL A 291 24.57 8.51 -15.19
C VAL A 291 24.59 8.45 -16.71
N GLN A 292 23.47 8.09 -17.28
CA GLN A 292 23.22 8.08 -18.72
C GLN A 292 22.08 9.04 -19.00
N ALA A 293 22.35 10.13 -19.71
CA ALA A 293 21.35 11.18 -19.96
C ALA A 293 21.53 11.79 -21.36
N ASP A 294 20.51 12.48 -21.84
CA ASP A 294 20.63 13.44 -22.93
C ASP A 294 21.13 14.77 -22.38
N LYS A 295 20.45 15.28 -21.36
CA LYS A 295 20.83 16.51 -20.66
C LYS A 295 21.02 16.25 -19.17
N LEU A 296 22.17 16.64 -18.66
CA LEU A 296 22.50 16.59 -17.23
C LEU A 296 22.88 17.96 -16.72
N SER A 297 22.25 18.39 -15.65
CA SER A 297 22.69 19.54 -14.87
C SER A 297 22.82 19.19 -13.40
N THR A 298 23.84 19.70 -12.74
CA THR A 298 24.01 19.65 -11.30
C THR A 298 24.09 21.05 -10.73
N ALA A 299 23.42 21.28 -9.59
CA ALA A 299 23.42 22.58 -8.93
C ALA A 299 24.74 22.84 -8.18
N ALA A 300 25.00 24.09 -7.78
CA ALA A 300 26.19 24.46 -7.06
C ALA A 300 26.37 23.73 -5.70
N GLY A 301 25.27 23.33 -5.06
CA GLY A 301 25.29 22.56 -3.81
C GLY A 301 25.25 21.04 -4.01
N ALA A 302 25.16 20.56 -5.24
CA ALA A 302 25.04 19.14 -5.52
C ALA A 302 26.34 18.38 -5.23
N GLN A 303 26.19 17.15 -4.73
CA GLN A 303 27.31 16.23 -4.48
C GLN A 303 27.02 14.90 -5.17
N LEU A 304 27.86 14.55 -6.15
CA LEU A 304 27.86 13.25 -6.82
C LEU A 304 29.08 12.46 -6.37
N GLN A 305 28.89 11.34 -5.72
CA GLN A 305 29.98 10.56 -5.13
C GLN A 305 29.87 9.09 -5.46
N SER A 306 31.00 8.44 -5.70
CA SER A 306 31.08 7.00 -5.86
C SER A 306 32.22 6.40 -5.05
N GLY A 307 31.99 5.24 -4.46
CA GLY A 307 33.00 4.47 -3.73
C GLY A 307 34.00 3.78 -4.65
N LYS A 308 33.70 3.68 -5.95
CA LYS A 308 34.64 3.20 -6.98
C LYS A 308 34.66 4.15 -8.17
N ASN A 309 33.86 3.89 -9.18
CA ASN A 309 33.91 4.64 -10.43
C ASN A 309 32.70 5.57 -10.56
N LEU A 310 32.91 6.76 -11.08
CA LEU A 310 31.86 7.68 -11.51
C LEU A 310 31.90 7.77 -13.04
N SER A 311 30.82 7.37 -13.69
CA SER A 311 30.68 7.43 -15.14
C SER A 311 29.48 8.29 -15.52
N ILE A 312 29.75 9.39 -16.19
CA ILE A 312 28.74 10.32 -16.72
C ILE A 312 28.82 10.28 -18.24
N ASN A 313 27.72 9.92 -18.88
CA ASN A 313 27.55 9.97 -20.32
C ASN A 313 26.32 10.83 -20.63
N ALA A 314 26.51 11.92 -21.32
CA ALA A 314 25.43 12.84 -21.71
C ALA A 314 25.72 13.47 -23.08
N ARG A 315 24.68 13.99 -23.75
CA ARG A 315 24.88 14.86 -24.88
C ARG A 315 25.36 16.24 -24.39
N ASP A 316 24.60 16.82 -23.47
CA ASP A 316 24.93 18.10 -22.83
C ASP A 316 25.09 17.90 -21.33
N ALA A 317 26.23 18.22 -20.79
CA ALA A 317 26.51 18.17 -19.36
C ALA A 317 26.89 19.55 -18.82
N ARG A 318 26.14 20.01 -17.84
CA ARG A 318 26.45 21.24 -17.09
C ARG A 318 26.66 20.85 -15.63
N LEU A 319 27.92 20.82 -15.23
CA LEU A 319 28.30 20.34 -13.90
C LEU A 319 28.69 21.52 -13.01
N ALA A 320 28.05 21.60 -11.85
CA ALA A 320 28.42 22.48 -10.75
C ALA A 320 28.47 21.63 -9.47
N GLY A 321 28.92 22.19 -8.37
CA GLY A 321 29.08 21.46 -7.12
C GLY A 321 30.24 20.46 -7.17
N THR A 322 30.13 19.37 -6.44
CA THR A 322 31.20 18.39 -6.27
C THR A 322 30.88 17.06 -6.98
N GLN A 323 31.82 16.60 -7.81
CA GLN A 323 31.84 15.26 -8.35
C GLN A 323 33.08 14.55 -7.84
N ALA A 324 32.94 13.35 -7.24
CA ALA A 324 34.02 12.60 -6.65
C ALA A 324 33.93 11.10 -6.93
N ALA A 325 35.04 10.48 -7.23
CA ALA A 325 35.17 9.04 -7.35
C ALA A 325 36.42 8.58 -6.58
N GLN A 326 36.28 7.43 -5.90
CA GLN A 326 37.45 6.86 -5.19
C GLN A 326 38.49 6.27 -6.15
N GLN A 327 38.07 5.83 -7.35
CA GLN A 327 38.95 5.26 -8.34
C GLN A 327 38.94 6.09 -9.63
N THR A 328 38.09 5.76 -10.58
CA THR A 328 38.09 6.40 -11.89
C THR A 328 36.86 7.28 -12.09
N MET A 329 37.08 8.47 -12.61
CA MET A 329 36.00 9.34 -13.08
C MET A 329 36.10 9.51 -14.59
N VAL A 330 34.97 9.25 -15.28
CA VAL A 330 34.83 9.46 -16.71
C VAL A 330 33.63 10.35 -16.96
N VAL A 331 33.83 11.46 -17.66
CA VAL A 331 32.76 12.33 -18.09
C VAL A 331 32.84 12.47 -19.62
N ASN A 332 31.84 11.90 -20.28
CA ASN A 332 31.69 11.99 -21.73
C ASN A 332 30.50 12.89 -22.06
N ALA A 333 30.77 14.00 -22.74
CA ALA A 333 29.72 14.85 -23.28
C ALA A 333 29.90 14.93 -24.80
N SER A 334 28.91 14.52 -25.57
CA SER A 334 29.03 14.43 -27.03
C SER A 334 28.91 15.81 -27.74
N GLU A 335 28.24 16.75 -27.12
CA GLU A 335 28.07 18.11 -27.71
C GLU A 335 28.63 19.22 -26.81
N LYS A 336 28.24 19.25 -25.52
CA LYS A 336 28.64 20.36 -24.64
C LYS A 336 28.97 19.89 -23.23
N LEU A 337 30.11 20.31 -22.74
CA LEU A 337 30.51 20.15 -21.34
C LEU A 337 30.85 21.52 -20.76
N THR A 338 30.15 21.89 -19.68
CA THR A 338 30.50 23.07 -18.88
C THR A 338 30.66 22.64 -17.43
N HIS A 339 31.66 23.20 -16.77
CA HIS A 339 31.92 23.00 -15.36
C HIS A 339 32.07 24.35 -14.67
N SER A 340 31.36 24.52 -13.54
CA SER A 340 31.48 25.70 -12.69
C SER A 340 31.49 25.23 -11.24
N GLY A 341 32.60 25.32 -10.56
CA GLY A 341 32.79 24.94 -9.16
C GLY A 341 33.87 25.72 -8.51
#